data_d37d75931f5689c8dc838d73e58b75fd
#
_entry.id   d37d75931f5689c8dc838d73e58b75fd
#
_cell.length_a   1.000
_cell.length_b   1.000
_cell.length_c   1.000
_cell.angle_alpha   90.00
_cell.angle_beta   90.00
_cell.angle_gamma   90.00
#
_symmetry.space_group_name_H-M   'P 1'
#
loop_
_entity.id
_entity.type
_entity.pdbx_description
1 polymer ?
#
loop_
_entity_poly.entity_id
_entity_poly.type
_entity_poly.pdbx_seq_one_letter_code
_entity_poly.pdbx_strand_id
1 'polypeptide(L)'
;ILLLAGASLSAQANWYLDGESSRLSFVSTKNANVSEVQRFLVLHGKVDPKGVAEVEVELESINSGIPLRDERMRKELFEIDKFPEALITTQIDLRPINDLAPGAQLELRLPLTVNLHGQQHTYNTELLATRLDDRRFQVVTLEPVVINAEDFDLAPGLEALRKLAGLSAISLSVPVGAVLIFTAR
;
A
#
# COMPACT_ATOMS: atom_id res chain seq x y z
N ILE A 1 -35.39 -41.63 -11.79
CA ILE A 1 -35.16 -40.19 -11.91
C ILE A 1 -33.93 -39.88 -11.07
N LEU A 2 -32.75 -39.78 -11.73
CA LEU A 2 -31.50 -39.39 -11.11
C LEU A 2 -31.43 -37.84 -11.09
N LEU A 3 -31.54 -37.26 -9.91
CA LEU A 3 -31.24 -35.84 -9.71
C LEU A 3 -29.69 -35.68 -9.64
N LEU A 4 -29.11 -35.21 -10.72
CA LEU A 4 -27.73 -34.69 -10.71
C LEU A 4 -27.75 -33.36 -9.96
N ALA A 5 -27.33 -33.40 -8.68
CA ALA A 5 -26.96 -32.19 -7.94
C ALA A 5 -25.68 -31.65 -8.56
N GLY A 6 -25.82 -30.68 -9.43
CA GLY A 6 -24.67 -29.89 -9.93
C GLY A 6 -24.05 -29.10 -8.78
N ALA A 7 -22.94 -29.58 -8.23
CA ALA A 7 -22.09 -28.77 -7.37
C ALA A 7 -21.51 -27.64 -8.24
N SER A 8 -22.06 -26.44 -8.13
CA SER A 8 -21.44 -25.24 -8.66
C SER A 8 -20.16 -25.03 -7.89
N LEU A 9 -19.04 -25.50 -8.43
CA LEU A 9 -17.71 -25.02 -8.04
C LEU A 9 -17.70 -23.53 -8.40
N SER A 10 -18.00 -22.68 -7.44
CA SER A 10 -17.69 -21.27 -7.59
C SER A 10 -16.19 -21.17 -7.75
N ALA A 11 -15.73 -20.94 -8.97
CA ALA A 11 -14.35 -20.62 -9.24
C ALA A 11 -14.05 -19.36 -8.41
N GLN A 12 -13.24 -19.51 -7.37
CA GLN A 12 -12.81 -18.38 -6.56
C GLN A 12 -12.00 -17.45 -7.46
N ALA A 13 -12.51 -16.24 -7.68
CA ALA A 13 -11.89 -15.27 -8.56
C ALA A 13 -10.57 -14.75 -7.94
N ASN A 14 -9.60 -14.51 -8.78
CA ASN A 14 -8.47 -13.64 -8.41
C ASN A 14 -8.95 -12.18 -8.41
N TRP A 15 -8.44 -11.42 -7.47
CA TRP A 15 -8.68 -9.98 -7.39
C TRP A 15 -7.42 -9.24 -7.81
N TYR A 16 -7.55 -8.27 -8.69
CA TYR A 16 -6.44 -7.46 -9.19
C TYR A 16 -6.65 -6.00 -8.84
N LEU A 17 -5.57 -5.35 -8.40
CA LEU A 17 -5.57 -3.93 -8.10
C LEU A 17 -5.82 -3.13 -9.38
N ASP A 18 -6.78 -2.23 -9.34
CA ASP A 18 -6.97 -1.18 -10.34
C ASP A 18 -6.05 0.00 -9.96
N GLY A 19 -4.87 0.06 -10.57
CA GLY A 19 -3.86 1.07 -10.27
C GLY A 19 -4.33 2.49 -10.60
N GLU A 20 -5.18 2.68 -11.62
CA GLU A 20 -5.68 4.01 -11.98
C GLU A 20 -6.65 4.57 -10.94
N SER A 21 -7.45 3.70 -10.32
CA SER A 21 -8.43 4.07 -9.29
C SER A 21 -7.86 4.01 -7.87
N SER A 22 -6.66 3.45 -7.69
CA SER A 22 -6.02 3.29 -6.39
C SER A 22 -5.07 4.44 -6.07
N ARG A 23 -4.86 4.68 -4.78
CA ARG A 23 -4.01 5.76 -4.28
C ARG A 23 -3.21 5.26 -3.07
N LEU A 24 -1.93 5.60 -3.05
CA LEU A 24 -1.07 5.46 -1.87
C LEU A 24 -0.32 6.77 -1.67
N SER A 25 -0.43 7.32 -0.48
CA SER A 25 0.20 8.58 -0.10
C SER A 25 0.88 8.49 1.25
N PHE A 26 1.83 9.36 1.48
CA PHE A 26 2.48 9.50 2.76
C PHE A 26 2.72 10.97 3.11
N VAL A 27 2.86 11.24 4.39
CA VAL A 27 3.13 12.57 4.92
C VAL A 27 4.60 12.69 5.28
N SER A 28 5.28 13.63 4.66
CA SER A 28 6.65 14.02 5.00
C SER A 28 6.61 15.30 5.81
N THR A 29 7.30 15.34 6.93
CA THR A 29 7.38 16.53 7.80
C THR A 29 8.81 17.02 7.88
N LYS A 30 9.03 18.28 7.53
CA LYS A 30 10.33 18.96 7.53
C LYS A 30 10.33 20.16 8.49
N ASN A 31 11.50 20.57 8.95
CA ASN A 31 11.69 21.73 9.81
C ASN A 31 10.73 21.71 11.02
N ALA A 32 10.65 20.57 11.69
CA ALA A 32 9.82 20.25 12.84
C ALA A 32 8.30 20.13 12.57
N ASN A 33 7.69 21.00 11.77
CA ASN A 33 6.22 21.05 11.67
C ASN A 33 5.70 21.44 10.27
N VAL A 34 6.51 21.42 9.24
CA VAL A 34 6.05 21.66 7.86
C VAL A 34 5.76 20.33 7.18
N SER A 35 4.50 19.95 7.11
CA SER A 35 4.04 18.68 6.56
C SER A 35 3.53 18.83 5.13
N GLU A 36 3.91 17.89 4.27
CA GLU A 36 3.48 17.82 2.88
C GLU A 36 3.06 16.39 2.54
N VAL A 37 2.00 16.25 1.76
CA VAL A 37 1.55 14.95 1.27
C VAL A 37 2.24 14.64 -0.05
N GLN A 38 2.82 13.46 -0.15
CA GLN A 38 3.44 12.92 -1.34
C GLN A 38 2.78 11.59 -1.69
N ARG A 39 2.93 11.12 -2.92
CA ARG A 39 2.27 9.91 -3.39
C ARG A 39 3.12 9.11 -4.35
N PHE A 40 2.79 7.83 -4.49
CA PHE A 40 3.23 6.98 -5.58
C PHE A 40 2.12 6.85 -6.62
N LEU A 41 2.47 6.95 -7.90
CA LEU A 41 1.50 6.97 -8.99
C LEU A 41 1.24 5.58 -9.59
N VAL A 42 2.19 4.64 -9.44
CA VAL A 42 2.09 3.31 -10.05
C VAL A 42 2.07 2.26 -8.95
N LEU A 43 0.95 1.56 -8.87
CA LEU A 43 0.67 0.49 -7.93
C LEU A 43 0.19 -0.74 -8.71
N HIS A 44 0.67 -1.92 -8.31
CA HIS A 44 0.16 -3.21 -8.76
C HIS A 44 -0.28 -4.03 -7.58
N GLY A 45 -1.12 -5.03 -7.79
CA GLY A 45 -1.50 -5.91 -6.70
C GLY A 45 -2.48 -6.98 -7.11
N LYS A 46 -2.55 -7.99 -6.27
CA LYS A 46 -3.50 -9.11 -6.42
C LYS A 46 -3.86 -9.68 -5.06
N VAL A 47 -5.01 -10.30 -5.01
CA VAL A 47 -5.41 -11.20 -3.92
C VAL A 47 -5.80 -12.52 -4.57
N ASP A 48 -5.12 -13.59 -4.19
CA ASP A 48 -5.40 -14.93 -4.73
C ASP A 48 -6.63 -15.58 -4.04
N PRO A 49 -7.15 -16.69 -4.56
CA PRO A 49 -8.30 -17.38 -3.96
C PRO A 49 -8.06 -17.91 -2.54
N LYS A 50 -6.80 -18.02 -2.12
CA LYS A 50 -6.42 -18.43 -0.76
C LYS A 50 -6.34 -17.25 0.21
N GLY A 51 -6.54 -16.02 -0.29
CA GLY A 51 -6.45 -14.79 0.51
C GLY A 51 -5.03 -14.25 0.68
N VAL A 52 -4.06 -14.74 -0.07
CA VAL A 52 -2.73 -14.11 -0.11
C VAL A 52 -2.85 -12.82 -0.89
N ALA A 53 -2.64 -11.71 -0.21
CA ALA A 53 -2.69 -10.36 -0.78
C ALA A 53 -1.29 -9.78 -0.93
N GLU A 54 -1.02 -9.23 -2.09
CA GLU A 54 0.23 -8.56 -2.43
C GLU A 54 -0.08 -7.21 -3.08
N VAL A 55 0.58 -6.15 -2.62
CA VAL A 55 0.58 -4.82 -3.24
C VAL A 55 2.02 -4.41 -3.46
N GLU A 56 2.34 -4.10 -4.71
CA GLU A 56 3.64 -3.62 -5.16
C GLU A 56 3.56 -2.14 -5.47
N VAL A 57 4.52 -1.38 -5.00
CA VAL A 57 4.64 0.06 -5.22
C VAL A 57 5.89 0.34 -6.02
N GLU A 58 5.75 0.85 -7.25
CA GLU A 58 6.91 1.30 -8.03
C GLU A 58 7.48 2.59 -7.41
N LEU A 59 8.66 2.51 -6.79
CA LEU A 59 9.27 3.65 -6.10
C LEU A 59 9.71 4.76 -7.07
N GLU A 60 9.97 4.42 -8.34
CA GLU A 60 10.23 5.41 -9.37
C GLU A 60 9.04 6.37 -9.58
N SER A 61 7.83 5.90 -9.31
CA SER A 61 6.60 6.66 -9.48
C SER A 61 6.34 7.73 -8.42
N ILE A 62 7.29 7.97 -7.52
CA ILE A 62 7.18 9.02 -6.50
C ILE A 62 6.87 10.38 -7.13
N ASN A 63 5.88 11.06 -6.56
CA ASN A 63 5.45 12.37 -7.02
C ASN A 63 5.20 13.30 -5.82
N SER A 64 6.06 14.27 -5.67
CA SER A 64 5.95 15.34 -4.67
C SER A 64 5.47 16.67 -5.26
N GLY A 65 5.23 16.71 -6.58
CA GLY A 65 4.96 17.93 -7.30
C GLY A 65 6.20 18.77 -7.63
N ILE A 66 7.39 18.34 -7.24
CA ILE A 66 8.66 19.02 -7.50
C ILE A 66 9.64 18.01 -8.13
N PRO A 67 9.87 18.05 -9.46
CA PRO A 67 10.67 17.03 -10.18
C PRO A 67 12.08 16.82 -9.61
N LEU A 68 12.78 17.88 -9.22
CA LEU A 68 14.11 17.78 -8.63
C LEU A 68 14.08 17.04 -7.28
N ARG A 69 13.03 17.24 -6.48
CA ARG A 69 12.87 16.54 -5.21
C ARG A 69 12.57 15.06 -5.46
N ASP A 70 11.75 14.75 -6.45
CA ASP A 70 11.44 13.38 -6.83
C ASP A 70 12.69 12.63 -7.29
N GLU A 71 13.52 13.25 -8.14
CA GLU A 71 14.80 12.69 -8.57
C GLU A 71 15.73 12.41 -7.39
N ARG A 72 15.87 13.35 -6.46
CA ARG A 72 16.68 13.18 -5.25
C ARG A 72 16.17 12.05 -4.36
N MET A 73 14.86 11.91 -4.19
CA MET A 73 14.28 10.80 -3.43
C MET A 73 14.53 9.46 -4.08
N ARG A 74 14.39 9.35 -5.40
CA ARG A 74 14.70 8.11 -6.13
C ARG A 74 16.15 7.69 -5.91
N LYS A 75 17.08 8.63 -6.01
CA LYS A 75 18.51 8.36 -5.96
C LYS A 75 19.05 8.21 -4.54
N GLU A 76 18.77 9.19 -3.69
CA GLU A 76 19.42 9.30 -2.38
C GLU A 76 18.65 8.60 -1.25
N LEU A 77 17.32 8.50 -1.36
CA LEU A 77 16.48 7.90 -0.34
C LEU A 77 16.19 6.43 -0.66
N PHE A 78 15.52 6.18 -1.76
CA PHE A 78 15.06 4.83 -2.11
C PHE A 78 16.13 4.00 -2.81
N GLU A 79 17.15 4.62 -3.43
CA GLU A 79 18.17 3.93 -4.21
C GLU A 79 17.55 2.96 -5.21
N ILE A 80 16.66 3.48 -6.07
CA ILE A 80 15.80 2.68 -6.96
C ILE A 80 16.55 1.74 -7.91
N ASP A 81 17.81 2.03 -8.21
CA ASP A 81 18.65 1.13 -9.01
C ASP A 81 18.90 -0.22 -8.31
N LYS A 82 18.84 -0.23 -6.97
CA LYS A 82 19.01 -1.43 -6.15
C LYS A 82 17.66 -1.96 -5.64
N PHE A 83 16.75 -1.05 -5.30
CA PHE A 83 15.48 -1.34 -4.65
C PHE A 83 14.36 -0.63 -5.40
N PRO A 84 13.92 -1.15 -6.58
CA PRO A 84 12.98 -0.44 -7.45
C PRO A 84 11.56 -0.38 -6.91
N GLU A 85 11.21 -1.25 -5.97
CA GLU A 85 9.84 -1.42 -5.49
C GLU A 85 9.76 -1.64 -3.98
N ALA A 86 8.60 -1.34 -3.43
CA ALA A 86 8.18 -1.81 -2.11
C ALA A 86 7.09 -2.87 -2.28
N LEU A 87 7.14 -3.92 -1.46
CA LEU A 87 6.16 -5.01 -1.47
C LEU A 87 5.45 -5.08 -0.13
N ILE A 88 4.12 -5.06 -0.16
CA ILE A 88 3.25 -5.18 1.01
C ILE A 88 2.49 -6.49 0.88
N THR A 89 2.56 -7.34 1.89
CA THR A 89 1.91 -8.66 1.88
C THR A 89 1.10 -8.88 3.14
N THR A 90 0.00 -9.61 2.98
CA THR A 90 -0.80 -10.10 4.12
C THR A 90 -1.60 -11.34 3.74
N GLN A 91 -2.16 -12.00 4.73
CA GLN A 91 -3.09 -13.12 4.58
C GLN A 91 -4.47 -12.70 5.06
N ILE A 92 -5.49 -12.83 4.21
CA ILE A 92 -6.86 -12.41 4.46
C ILE A 92 -7.78 -13.64 4.48
N ASP A 93 -8.72 -13.68 5.43
CA ASP A 93 -9.88 -14.58 5.31
C ASP A 93 -10.91 -13.94 4.37
N LEU A 94 -11.05 -14.51 3.17
CA LEU A 94 -11.96 -13.96 2.15
C LEU A 94 -13.44 -14.28 2.39
N ARG A 95 -13.77 -15.23 3.27
CA ARG A 95 -15.16 -15.66 3.49
C ARG A 95 -16.05 -14.49 3.92
N PRO A 96 -15.75 -13.74 5.00
CA PRO A 96 -16.59 -12.63 5.40
C PRO A 96 -16.63 -11.49 4.37
N ILE A 97 -15.59 -11.34 3.55
CA ILE A 97 -15.53 -10.32 2.49
C ILE A 97 -16.44 -10.73 1.33
N ASN A 98 -16.38 -11.99 0.90
CA ASN A 98 -17.19 -12.50 -0.20
C ASN A 98 -18.70 -12.48 0.11
N ASP A 99 -19.07 -12.59 1.39
CA ASP A 99 -20.45 -12.57 1.86
C ASP A 99 -21.04 -11.16 2.00
N LEU A 100 -20.22 -10.10 1.84
CA LEU A 100 -20.70 -8.72 1.92
C LEU A 100 -21.67 -8.40 0.78
N ALA A 101 -22.79 -7.79 1.12
CA ALA A 101 -23.67 -7.17 0.14
C ALA A 101 -23.05 -5.91 -0.46
N PRO A 102 -23.40 -5.52 -1.70
CA PRO A 102 -22.98 -4.24 -2.27
C PRO A 102 -23.28 -3.06 -1.32
N GLY A 103 -22.30 -2.20 -1.07
CA GLY A 103 -22.35 -1.10 -0.11
C GLY A 103 -22.06 -1.46 1.34
N ALA A 104 -22.00 -2.75 1.68
CA ALA A 104 -21.66 -3.19 3.04
C ALA A 104 -20.14 -3.08 3.28
N GLN A 105 -19.78 -2.93 4.54
CA GLN A 105 -18.40 -2.70 5.00
C GLN A 105 -18.01 -3.71 6.07
N LEU A 106 -16.71 -4.00 6.13
CA LEU A 106 -16.08 -4.86 7.13
C LEU A 106 -14.76 -4.24 7.58
N GLU A 107 -14.60 -4.09 8.88
CA GLU A 107 -13.30 -3.73 9.46
C GLU A 107 -12.39 -4.96 9.54
N LEU A 108 -11.15 -4.78 9.11
CA LEU A 108 -10.12 -5.82 9.10
C LEU A 108 -8.95 -5.35 9.97
N ARG A 109 -8.58 -6.18 10.93
CA ARG A 109 -7.34 -6.00 11.71
C ARG A 109 -6.34 -7.04 11.24
N LEU A 110 -5.32 -6.57 10.54
CA LEU A 110 -4.37 -7.44 9.85
C LEU A 110 -2.92 -6.98 10.09
N PRO A 111 -2.00 -7.94 10.28
CA PRO A 111 -0.58 -7.65 10.16
C PRO A 111 -0.24 -7.48 8.68
N LEU A 112 0.34 -6.34 8.31
CA LEU A 112 0.93 -6.10 7.00
C LEU A 112 2.44 -6.24 7.09
N THR A 113 3.03 -7.08 6.26
CA THR A 113 4.48 -7.17 6.12
C THR A 113 4.92 -6.26 4.98
N VAL A 114 5.81 -5.32 5.28
CA VAL A 114 6.36 -4.35 4.34
C VAL A 114 7.81 -4.69 4.07
N ASN A 115 8.14 -4.93 2.79
CA ASN A 115 9.51 -5.02 2.31
C ASN A 115 9.84 -3.71 1.59
N LEU A 116 10.81 -2.98 2.09
CA LEU A 116 11.23 -1.68 1.55
C LEU A 116 12.72 -1.52 1.77
N HIS A 117 13.44 -1.06 0.75
CA HIS A 117 14.88 -0.81 0.83
C HIS A 117 15.70 -2.00 1.37
N GLY A 118 15.30 -3.23 1.00
CA GLY A 118 15.95 -4.47 1.44
C GLY A 118 15.66 -4.90 2.88
N GLN A 119 14.82 -4.19 3.61
CA GLN A 119 14.40 -4.50 4.97
C GLN A 119 12.94 -4.93 5.03
N GLN A 120 12.60 -5.73 6.02
CA GLN A 120 11.25 -6.23 6.22
C GLN A 120 10.75 -5.93 7.63
N HIS A 121 9.59 -5.29 7.74
CA HIS A 121 8.91 -5.03 9.00
C HIS A 121 7.42 -5.33 8.90
N THR A 122 6.80 -5.70 10.03
CA THR A 122 5.37 -6.01 10.13
C THR A 122 4.69 -4.98 11.00
N TYR A 123 3.60 -4.42 10.49
CA TYR A 123 2.75 -3.43 11.19
C TYR A 123 1.35 -4.02 11.40
N ASN A 124 0.82 -3.86 12.60
CA ASN A 124 -0.60 -4.12 12.84
C ASN A 124 -1.41 -2.96 12.29
N THR A 125 -2.41 -3.27 11.46
CA THR A 125 -3.18 -2.26 10.75
C THR A 125 -4.67 -2.46 10.93
N GLU A 126 -5.41 -1.36 10.85
CA GLU A 126 -6.86 -1.35 10.77
C GLU A 126 -7.28 -0.85 9.38
N LEU A 127 -7.97 -1.70 8.65
CA LEU A 127 -8.43 -1.46 7.29
C LEU A 127 -9.96 -1.54 7.24
N LEU A 128 -10.57 -0.84 6.30
CA LEU A 128 -11.98 -0.96 6.00
C LEU A 128 -12.14 -1.49 4.57
N ALA A 129 -12.75 -2.66 4.45
CA ALA A 129 -13.17 -3.21 3.17
C ALA A 129 -14.62 -2.85 2.90
N THR A 130 -14.91 -2.31 1.71
CA THR A 130 -16.26 -1.97 1.25
C THR A 130 -16.53 -2.69 -0.04
N ARG A 131 -17.61 -3.46 -0.10
CA ARG A 131 -18.08 -4.03 -1.37
C ARG A 131 -18.73 -2.95 -2.20
N LEU A 132 -18.15 -2.62 -3.36
CA LEU A 132 -18.69 -1.61 -4.27
C LEU A 132 -19.81 -2.21 -5.14
N ASP A 133 -19.55 -3.37 -5.73
CA ASP A 133 -20.49 -4.13 -6.57
C ASP A 133 -20.09 -5.62 -6.60
N ASP A 134 -20.66 -6.38 -7.53
CA ASP A 134 -20.40 -7.82 -7.66
C ASP A 134 -18.97 -8.18 -8.03
N ARG A 135 -18.17 -7.23 -8.51
CA ARG A 135 -16.83 -7.44 -9.04
C ARG A 135 -15.77 -6.55 -8.42
N ARG A 136 -16.12 -5.60 -7.54
CA ARG A 136 -15.16 -4.63 -7.00
C ARG A 136 -15.27 -4.48 -5.50
N PHE A 137 -14.11 -4.39 -4.87
CA PHE A 137 -13.94 -4.01 -3.47
C PHE A 137 -13.04 -2.78 -3.36
N GLN A 138 -13.35 -1.94 -2.39
CA GLN A 138 -12.46 -0.88 -1.94
C GLN A 138 -11.89 -1.26 -0.59
N VAL A 139 -10.60 -1.05 -0.40
CA VAL A 139 -9.91 -1.19 0.89
C VAL A 139 -9.25 0.14 1.21
N VAL A 140 -9.53 0.67 2.39
CA VAL A 140 -8.92 1.91 2.88
C VAL A 140 -8.24 1.67 4.22
N THR A 141 -7.17 2.41 4.50
CA THR A 141 -6.59 2.49 5.84
C THR A 141 -7.52 3.32 6.73
N LEU A 142 -8.07 2.71 7.79
CA LEU A 142 -8.87 3.44 8.80
C LEU A 142 -7.99 4.38 9.62
N GLU A 143 -6.80 3.90 9.96
CA GLU A 143 -5.76 4.67 10.62
C GLU A 143 -4.52 4.67 9.72
N PRO A 144 -3.80 5.81 9.62
CA PRO A 144 -2.52 5.83 8.91
C PRO A 144 -1.54 4.82 9.50
N VAL A 145 -0.84 4.10 8.64
CA VAL A 145 0.27 3.24 9.06
C VAL A 145 1.50 4.11 9.25
N VAL A 146 1.95 4.27 10.48
CA VAL A 146 3.13 5.10 10.77
C VAL A 146 4.40 4.27 10.58
N ILE A 147 5.10 4.55 9.50
CA ILE A 147 6.38 3.93 9.16
C ILE A 147 7.51 4.70 9.88
N ASN A 148 8.44 3.97 10.49
CA ASN A 148 9.69 4.55 10.96
C ASN A 148 10.78 4.30 9.91
N ALA A 149 11.40 5.37 9.41
CA ALA A 149 12.44 5.29 8.38
C ALA A 149 13.67 4.48 8.83
N GLU A 150 13.94 4.43 10.12
CA GLU A 150 15.05 3.62 10.67
C GLU A 150 14.83 2.12 10.49
N ASP A 151 13.57 1.65 10.50
CA ASP A 151 13.23 0.25 10.32
C ASP A 151 13.61 -0.28 8.93
N PHE A 152 13.82 0.63 7.97
CA PHE A 152 14.14 0.32 6.57
C PHE A 152 15.49 0.88 6.10
N ASP A 153 16.37 1.21 7.02
CA ASP A 153 17.68 1.82 6.71
C ASP A 153 17.56 3.08 5.82
N LEU A 154 16.47 3.84 5.96
CA LEU A 154 16.21 5.05 5.18
C LEU A 154 16.72 6.33 5.88
N ALA A 155 17.12 6.25 7.14
CA ALA A 155 17.60 7.41 7.90
C ALA A 155 18.82 8.09 7.25
N PRO A 156 19.84 7.37 6.74
CA PRO A 156 20.96 8.02 6.04
C PRO A 156 20.54 8.77 4.78
N GLY A 157 19.58 8.22 4.02
CA GLY A 157 19.02 8.86 2.81
C GLY A 157 18.24 10.14 3.16
N LEU A 158 17.45 10.12 4.23
CA LEU A 158 16.76 11.31 4.74
C LEU A 158 17.74 12.39 5.18
N GLU A 159 18.85 12.02 5.82
CA GLU A 159 19.89 12.96 6.20
C GLU A 159 20.59 13.57 4.97
N ALA A 160 20.82 12.78 3.92
CA ALA A 160 21.34 13.28 2.65
C ALA A 160 20.38 14.29 2.01
N LEU A 161 19.09 13.98 1.97
CA LEU A 161 18.05 14.89 1.46
C LEU A 161 17.97 16.18 2.29
N ARG A 162 18.04 16.08 3.61
CA ARG A 162 18.04 17.22 4.52
C ARG A 162 19.18 18.20 4.17
N LYS A 163 20.39 17.69 4.00
CA LYS A 163 21.56 18.49 3.63
C LYS A 163 21.41 19.12 2.26
N LEU A 164 21.00 18.35 1.25
CA LEU A 164 20.80 18.83 -0.12
C LEU A 164 19.74 19.95 -0.22
N ALA A 165 18.72 19.89 0.61
CA ALA A 165 17.64 20.88 0.63
C ALA A 165 17.88 22.02 1.63
N GLY A 166 18.96 22.00 2.42
CA GLY A 166 19.25 23.00 3.45
C GLY A 166 18.23 23.05 4.58
N LEU A 167 17.61 21.90 4.90
CA LEU A 167 16.60 21.80 5.95
C LEU A 167 17.22 21.57 7.33
N SER A 168 16.55 22.03 8.38
CA SER A 168 16.98 21.78 9.76
C SER A 168 16.69 20.35 10.22
N ALA A 169 15.59 19.75 9.74
CA ALA A 169 15.18 18.38 10.05
C ALA A 169 14.25 17.80 9.01
N ILE A 170 14.23 16.46 8.89
CA ILE A 170 13.17 15.68 8.24
C ILE A 170 12.75 14.59 9.23
N SER A 171 11.44 14.45 9.49
CA SER A 171 10.92 13.46 10.41
C SER A 171 11.22 12.04 9.94
N LEU A 172 11.64 11.17 10.87
CA LEU A 172 11.78 9.73 10.64
C LEU A 172 10.45 9.00 10.68
N SER A 173 9.42 9.59 11.28
CA SER A 173 8.06 9.04 11.33
C SER A 173 7.26 9.51 10.13
N VAL A 174 6.73 8.55 9.36
CA VAL A 174 6.06 8.80 8.09
C VAL A 174 4.69 8.11 8.10
N PRO A 175 3.60 8.86 8.29
CA PRO A 175 2.26 8.33 8.15
C PRO A 175 1.95 7.98 6.69
N VAL A 176 1.42 6.78 6.46
CA VAL A 176 1.07 6.25 5.13
C VAL A 176 -0.41 5.90 5.12
N GLY A 177 -1.12 6.34 4.10
CA GLY A 177 -2.52 6.02 3.86
C GLY A 177 -2.74 5.48 2.46
N ALA A 178 -3.75 4.63 2.30
CA ALA A 178 -4.10 4.04 1.01
C ALA A 178 -5.60 3.96 0.80
N VAL A 179 -6.00 4.12 -0.46
CA VAL A 179 -7.31 3.77 -1.01
C VAL A 179 -7.05 2.83 -2.17
N LEU A 180 -7.45 1.58 -2.04
CA LEU A 180 -7.16 0.53 -3.01
C LEU A 180 -8.46 -0.03 -3.57
N ILE A 181 -8.55 -0.15 -4.88
CA ILE A 181 -9.68 -0.75 -5.57
C ILE A 181 -9.22 -2.07 -6.19
N PHE A 182 -9.91 -3.14 -5.84
CA PHE A 182 -9.67 -4.47 -6.39
C PHE A 182 -10.84 -4.90 -7.27
N THR A 183 -10.53 -5.49 -8.42
CA THR A 183 -11.52 -5.99 -9.38
C THR A 183 -11.30 -7.48 -9.61
N ALA A 184 -12.39 -8.27 -9.56
CA ALA A 184 -12.37 -9.70 -9.87
C ALA A 184 -12.14 -9.96 -11.37
N ARG A 185 -11.27 -10.91 -11.68
CA ARG A 185 -10.99 -11.39 -13.05
C ARG A 185 -10.91 -12.90 -13.08
#